data_6b0b6e634adc820ce73ce0e13dff3295
#
_entry.id   6b0b6e634adc820ce73ce0e13dff3295
#
_cell.length_a   1.000
_cell.length_b   1.000
_cell.length_c   1.000
_cell.angle_alpha   90.00
_cell.angle_beta   90.00
_cell.angle_gamma   90.00
#
_symmetry.space_group_name_H-M   'P 1'
#
loop_
_entity.id
_entity.type
_entity.pdbx_description
1 polymer ?
#
loop_
_entity_poly.entity_id
_entity_poly.type
_entity_poly.pdbx_seq_one_letter_code
_entity_poly.pdbx_strand_id
1 'polypeptide(L)'
;MKKKLVSALLCSAMVATMFAGCGSDKETAASAGGTEAGTTVEAGEGSVYLLNFKPETDQAWQDLAATYTEQTGVDVTVVTAADGQYKTTLQSELAKSDAPTIFTIGSKSDAQEWADYTYDLSDSALYSHLTDKSLAIENDGIIAGVANCYECYGLIYNKTILQNYIDNYEGAVISSIDEIDNFDTLKAVCEDINSNIDAINEACGTELTEAFASSGLDSGSNWRFSGHLAGIALYYEFKDAGCDLIAGQGTVTGAYLDNFKNVWDLYVSTSAANPATLDSGTYNAEQELGLGEAVFYQNGDWEYSAFTNPDNGYIVEASDLSMMPIYFGVDDEKQGLAVGTENHWAVNAQASQEDIDATLAFLEWVITSDEGRDAITNQMGLTAPFDTFTGDYASKNAFAAMVNTYGAAGKTSVAWSFNATPAVDDWRADFIAPLTEYTERGGSWDDVKTAFVDQWAYYWDLQNAQ
;
A
#
# COMPACT_ATOMS: atom_id res chain seq x y z
N MET A 1 29.31 6.61 45.51
CA MET A 1 28.32 6.74 46.60
C MET A 1 26.96 6.38 46.04
N LYS A 2 26.34 5.46 46.73
CA LYS A 2 25.09 4.79 46.42
C LYS A 2 23.89 5.75 46.41
N LYS A 3 22.92 5.59 45.50
CA LYS A 3 21.49 5.66 45.85
C LYS A 3 20.70 4.79 44.89
N LYS A 4 19.92 3.93 45.53
CA LYS A 4 19.16 2.78 45.06
C LYS A 4 17.80 3.22 44.51
N LEU A 5 17.33 2.40 43.56
CA LEU A 5 15.96 2.01 43.20
C LEU A 5 14.88 2.17 44.29
N VAL A 6 13.67 2.48 43.84
CA VAL A 6 12.44 1.88 44.37
C VAL A 6 11.49 1.63 43.20
N SER A 7 11.28 0.34 42.91
CA SER A 7 10.16 -0.17 42.13
C SER A 7 8.92 -0.22 43.02
N ALA A 8 7.76 0.21 42.52
CA ALA A 8 6.49 -0.06 43.17
C ALA A 8 5.59 -0.82 42.17
N LEU A 9 5.45 -2.12 42.45
CA LEU A 9 4.36 -2.95 41.95
C LEU A 9 3.05 -2.49 42.59
N LEU A 10 2.00 -2.34 41.82
CA LEU A 10 0.63 -2.36 42.29
C LEU A 10 -0.14 -3.48 41.59
N CYS A 11 -0.28 -4.58 42.31
CA CYS A 11 -1.32 -5.58 42.09
C CYS A 11 -2.62 -5.04 42.65
N SER A 12 -3.70 -5.03 41.84
CA SER A 12 -5.05 -4.86 42.38
C SER A 12 -5.92 -6.04 42.01
N ALA A 13 -6.44 -6.63 43.05
CA ALA A 13 -7.17 -7.87 43.10
C ALA A 13 -8.58 -7.78 42.49
N MET A 14 -9.02 -8.86 41.86
CA MET A 14 -10.40 -9.21 41.56
C MET A 14 -11.24 -9.35 42.80
N VAL A 15 -12.45 -8.83 42.78
CA VAL A 15 -13.51 -9.28 43.70
C VAL A 15 -14.68 -9.76 42.86
N ALA A 16 -14.87 -11.06 42.85
CA ALA A 16 -16.09 -11.71 42.40
C ALA A 16 -17.15 -11.62 43.48
N THR A 17 -18.35 -11.19 43.16
CA THR A 17 -19.53 -11.39 43.98
C THR A 17 -20.63 -12.05 43.15
N MET A 18 -20.83 -13.34 43.40
CA MET A 18 -22.06 -14.04 43.13
C MET A 18 -23.12 -13.65 44.16
N PHE A 19 -24.32 -13.37 43.73
CA PHE A 19 -25.52 -13.56 44.54
C PHE A 19 -26.64 -14.11 43.66
N ALA A 20 -27.01 -15.34 43.98
CA ALA A 20 -28.25 -15.97 43.64
C ALA A 20 -29.33 -15.56 44.65
N GLY A 21 -30.56 -15.35 44.21
CA GLY A 21 -31.68 -15.16 45.12
C GLY A 21 -33.01 -15.09 44.35
N CYS A 22 -33.75 -16.20 44.40
CA CYS A 22 -35.16 -16.34 43.99
C CYS A 22 -36.12 -15.56 44.85
N GLY A 23 -37.27 -15.16 44.29
CA GLY A 23 -38.53 -15.04 45.07
C GLY A 23 -39.49 -13.94 44.60
N SER A 24 -40.43 -14.34 43.83
CA SER A 24 -41.88 -14.07 43.65
C SER A 24 -42.59 -12.79 44.19
N ASP A 25 -43.52 -12.36 43.30
CA ASP A 25 -44.89 -11.86 43.48
C ASP A 25 -45.18 -10.35 43.42
N LYS A 26 -45.89 -9.97 42.32
CA LYS A 26 -47.12 -9.12 42.15
C LYS A 26 -47.14 -7.67 42.66
N GLU A 27 -47.49 -6.72 41.89
CA GLU A 27 -48.72 -6.25 41.25
C GLU A 27 -48.58 -4.84 40.65
N THR A 28 -49.11 -4.74 39.43
CA THR A 28 -49.80 -3.61 38.75
C THR A 28 -49.55 -2.17 39.13
N ALA A 29 -49.07 -1.35 38.12
CA ALA A 29 -49.81 -0.15 37.66
C ALA A 29 -49.29 0.35 36.32
N ALA A 30 -50.19 0.57 35.36
CA ALA A 30 -49.91 1.06 34.01
C ALA A 30 -49.55 2.54 33.97
N SER A 31 -48.57 2.92 33.11
CA SER A 31 -48.58 4.22 32.48
C SER A 31 -47.91 4.12 31.09
N ALA A 32 -48.63 4.56 30.09
CA ALA A 32 -48.23 4.58 28.69
C ALA A 32 -47.08 5.55 28.42
N GLY A 33 -46.06 5.07 27.73
CA GLY A 33 -45.01 5.89 27.10
C GLY A 33 -44.43 5.06 25.97
N GLY A 34 -44.57 5.55 24.74
CA GLY A 34 -44.23 4.83 23.51
C GLY A 34 -42.81 4.28 23.54
N THR A 35 -42.71 3.00 23.35
CA THR A 35 -41.49 2.28 23.06
C THR A 35 -41.34 2.24 21.52
N GLU A 36 -40.37 2.92 20.98
CA GLU A 36 -39.83 2.54 19.69
C GLU A 36 -39.39 1.09 19.84
N ALA A 37 -40.01 0.22 19.09
CA ALA A 37 -39.59 -1.16 18.96
C ALA A 37 -38.24 -1.14 18.23
N GLY A 38 -37.15 -1.21 18.96
CA GLY A 38 -35.89 -1.63 18.39
C GLY A 38 -36.11 -3.01 17.79
N THR A 39 -36.01 -3.09 16.48
CA THR A 39 -35.99 -4.34 15.75
C THR A 39 -34.71 -5.06 16.23
N THR A 40 -34.85 -6.08 17.07
CA THR A 40 -33.73 -7.00 17.33
C THR A 40 -33.50 -7.73 16.02
N VAL A 41 -32.42 -7.42 15.32
CA VAL A 41 -31.93 -8.19 14.19
C VAL A 41 -31.57 -9.57 14.77
N GLU A 42 -32.15 -10.65 14.21
CA GLU A 42 -31.76 -12.02 14.57
C GLU A 42 -30.30 -12.20 14.16
N ALA A 43 -29.52 -12.94 14.96
CA ALA A 43 -28.14 -13.24 14.61
C ALA A 43 -28.11 -13.95 13.25
N GLY A 44 -27.33 -13.44 12.31
CA GLY A 44 -27.09 -14.08 11.02
C GLY A 44 -26.33 -15.40 11.19
N GLU A 45 -26.44 -16.29 10.23
CA GLU A 45 -25.68 -17.53 10.22
C GLU A 45 -24.25 -17.24 9.72
N GLY A 46 -23.25 -17.89 10.34
CA GLY A 46 -21.82 -17.74 10.02
C GLY A 46 -21.18 -16.48 10.63
N SER A 47 -19.90 -16.31 10.36
CA SER A 47 -19.09 -15.18 10.78
C SER A 47 -18.08 -14.81 9.70
N VAL A 48 -17.58 -13.58 9.76
CA VAL A 48 -16.57 -13.05 8.84
C VAL A 48 -15.34 -12.64 9.63
N TYR A 49 -14.16 -13.04 9.16
CA TYR A 49 -12.91 -12.56 9.68
C TYR A 49 -12.02 -12.04 8.55
N LEU A 50 -11.85 -10.71 8.48
CA LEU A 50 -10.98 -10.04 7.52
C LEU A 50 -9.59 -9.86 8.14
N LEU A 51 -8.56 -10.46 7.54
CA LEU A 51 -7.17 -10.08 7.77
C LEU A 51 -6.80 -8.97 6.79
N ASN A 52 -6.82 -7.74 7.27
CA ASN A 52 -6.56 -6.55 6.46
C ASN A 52 -5.05 -6.38 6.19
N PHE A 53 -4.73 -6.16 4.92
CA PHE A 53 -3.36 -5.93 4.43
C PHE A 53 -2.89 -4.47 4.62
N LYS A 54 -3.82 -3.50 4.56
CA LYS A 54 -3.52 -2.06 4.50
C LYS A 54 -3.73 -1.38 5.85
N PRO A 55 -2.64 -1.05 6.60
CA PRO A 55 -2.78 -0.42 7.93
C PRO A 55 -3.53 0.91 7.90
N GLU A 56 -3.37 1.70 6.84
CA GLU A 56 -4.02 3.00 6.66
C GLU A 56 -5.55 2.92 6.56
N THR A 57 -6.09 1.73 6.27
CA THR A 57 -7.55 1.51 6.12
C THR A 57 -8.20 0.90 7.36
N ASP A 58 -7.44 0.62 8.44
CA ASP A 58 -7.91 -0.11 9.62
C ASP A 58 -9.22 0.44 10.20
N GLN A 59 -9.24 1.73 10.53
CA GLN A 59 -10.41 2.34 11.17
C GLN A 59 -11.66 2.26 10.28
N ALA A 60 -11.52 2.50 8.98
CA ALA A 60 -12.64 2.43 8.05
C ALA A 60 -13.19 1.00 7.93
N TRP A 61 -12.33 -0.02 7.96
CA TRP A 61 -12.77 -1.42 8.01
C TRP A 61 -13.45 -1.78 9.33
N GLN A 62 -12.98 -1.28 10.48
CA GLN A 62 -13.63 -1.49 11.78
C GLN A 62 -15.05 -0.89 11.79
N ASP A 63 -15.21 0.33 11.28
CA ASP A 63 -16.49 1.02 11.22
C ASP A 63 -17.45 0.32 10.25
N LEU A 64 -16.95 -0.14 9.11
CA LEU A 64 -17.73 -0.87 8.12
C LEU A 64 -18.20 -2.23 8.64
N ALA A 65 -17.33 -2.96 9.34
CA ALA A 65 -17.64 -4.21 10.02
C ALA A 65 -18.77 -4.05 11.05
N ALA A 66 -18.67 -3.00 11.89
CA ALA A 66 -19.70 -2.68 12.87
C ALA A 66 -21.05 -2.37 12.20
N THR A 67 -21.02 -1.59 11.09
CA THR A 67 -22.23 -1.27 10.31
C THR A 67 -22.90 -2.50 9.73
N TYR A 68 -22.13 -3.42 9.14
CA TYR A 68 -22.67 -4.67 8.59
C TYR A 68 -23.25 -5.56 9.68
N THR A 69 -22.54 -5.71 10.81
CA THR A 69 -23.03 -6.49 11.96
C THR A 69 -24.34 -5.91 12.51
N GLU A 70 -24.45 -4.59 12.62
CA GLU A 70 -25.69 -3.94 13.05
C GLU A 70 -26.86 -4.21 12.09
N GLN A 71 -26.60 -4.22 10.78
CA GLN A 71 -27.65 -4.40 9.76
C GLN A 71 -28.08 -5.84 9.60
N THR A 72 -27.17 -6.81 9.75
CA THR A 72 -27.40 -8.21 9.36
C THR A 72 -27.39 -9.19 10.53
N GLY A 73 -26.79 -8.83 11.66
CA GLY A 73 -26.56 -9.73 12.79
C GLY A 73 -25.40 -10.70 12.57
N VAL A 74 -24.67 -10.64 11.45
CA VAL A 74 -23.46 -11.43 11.21
C VAL A 74 -22.27 -10.73 11.87
N ASP A 75 -21.54 -11.47 12.70
CA ASP A 75 -20.32 -10.94 13.32
C ASP A 75 -19.20 -10.78 12.29
N VAL A 76 -18.61 -9.59 12.23
CA VAL A 76 -17.45 -9.28 11.38
C VAL A 76 -16.27 -8.86 12.26
N THR A 77 -15.21 -9.63 12.22
CA THR A 77 -13.93 -9.32 12.89
C THR A 77 -12.94 -8.78 11.88
N VAL A 78 -12.24 -7.69 12.22
CA VAL A 78 -11.14 -7.14 11.42
C VAL A 78 -9.87 -7.16 12.24
N VAL A 79 -8.82 -7.74 11.69
CA VAL A 79 -7.46 -7.67 12.23
C VAL A 79 -6.56 -7.11 11.14
N THR A 80 -5.79 -6.08 11.47
CA THR A 80 -4.87 -5.45 10.53
C THR A 80 -3.44 -5.88 10.84
N ALA A 81 -2.73 -6.37 9.84
CA ALA A 81 -1.32 -6.70 9.95
C ALA A 81 -0.48 -5.41 10.01
N ALA A 82 0.63 -5.46 10.76
CA ALA A 82 1.59 -4.37 10.74
C ALA A 82 2.28 -4.27 9.37
N ASP A 83 2.70 -3.06 9.00
CA ASP A 83 3.40 -2.80 7.74
C ASP A 83 4.61 -3.73 7.56
N GLY A 84 4.76 -4.32 6.38
CA GLY A 84 5.80 -5.29 6.06
C GLY A 84 5.73 -6.63 6.80
N GLN A 85 4.64 -6.92 7.57
CA GLN A 85 4.49 -8.14 8.37
C GLN A 85 3.32 -9.03 7.92
N TYR A 86 2.68 -8.72 6.80
CA TYR A 86 1.43 -9.37 6.41
C TYR A 86 1.59 -10.89 6.25
N LYS A 87 2.60 -11.36 5.52
CA LYS A 87 2.83 -12.79 5.26
C LYS A 87 3.03 -13.58 6.55
N THR A 88 3.88 -13.08 7.46
CA THR A 88 4.12 -13.72 8.76
C THR A 88 2.85 -13.75 9.61
N THR A 89 2.07 -12.68 9.58
CA THR A 89 0.78 -12.60 10.26
C THR A 89 -0.21 -13.60 9.66
N LEU A 90 -0.35 -13.64 8.33
CA LEU A 90 -1.23 -14.58 7.63
C LEU A 90 -0.91 -16.05 7.98
N GLN A 91 0.37 -16.42 7.94
CA GLN A 91 0.81 -17.77 8.34
C GLN A 91 0.39 -18.13 9.76
N SER A 92 0.54 -17.18 10.69
CA SER A 92 0.14 -17.37 12.09
C SER A 92 -1.38 -17.46 12.24
N GLU A 93 -2.12 -16.63 11.53
CA GLU A 93 -3.58 -16.57 11.64
C GLU A 93 -4.25 -17.78 10.98
N LEU A 94 -3.79 -18.23 9.82
CA LEU A 94 -4.31 -19.44 9.15
C LEU A 94 -4.07 -20.74 9.94
N ALA A 95 -3.11 -20.75 10.85
CA ALA A 95 -2.84 -21.91 11.72
C ALA A 95 -3.80 -22.01 12.94
N LYS A 96 -4.66 -21.01 13.16
CA LYS A 96 -5.61 -20.99 14.27
C LYS A 96 -6.90 -21.73 13.93
N SER A 97 -7.67 -22.08 14.96
CA SER A 97 -9.02 -22.67 14.80
C SER A 97 -10.07 -21.67 14.29
N ASP A 98 -9.83 -20.39 14.54
CA ASP A 98 -10.60 -19.22 14.17
C ASP A 98 -9.82 -18.42 13.12
N ALA A 99 -9.45 -19.07 12.03
CA ALA A 99 -8.64 -18.50 10.95
C ALA A 99 -9.43 -17.44 10.16
N PRO A 100 -8.74 -16.46 9.52
CA PRO A 100 -9.40 -15.49 8.65
C PRO A 100 -10.20 -16.19 7.53
N THR A 101 -11.40 -15.68 7.28
CA THR A 101 -12.22 -16.09 6.15
C THR A 101 -11.96 -15.27 4.90
N ILE A 102 -11.39 -14.05 5.07
CA ILE A 102 -10.90 -13.18 4.00
C ILE A 102 -9.43 -12.88 4.27
N PHE A 103 -8.60 -13.08 3.28
CA PHE A 103 -7.18 -12.69 3.31
C PHE A 103 -6.75 -12.14 1.95
N THR A 104 -5.58 -11.50 1.90
CA THR A 104 -5.03 -10.90 0.68
C THR A 104 -3.93 -11.79 0.11
N ILE A 105 -3.96 -11.98 -1.20
CA ILE A 105 -2.85 -12.51 -2.00
C ILE A 105 -2.40 -11.45 -3.00
N GLY A 106 -1.08 -11.30 -3.18
CA GLY A 106 -0.51 -10.26 -4.03
C GLY A 106 -0.20 -10.73 -5.45
N SER A 107 0.04 -12.03 -5.63
CA SER A 107 0.58 -12.57 -6.86
C SER A 107 0.10 -13.99 -7.15
N LYS A 108 0.43 -14.49 -8.35
CA LYS A 108 0.22 -15.90 -8.68
C LYS A 108 1.07 -16.83 -7.82
N SER A 109 2.26 -16.38 -7.41
CA SER A 109 3.11 -17.10 -6.47
C SER A 109 2.42 -17.30 -5.12
N ASP A 110 1.77 -16.26 -4.59
CA ASP A 110 1.01 -16.38 -3.35
C ASP A 110 -0.19 -17.32 -3.52
N ALA A 111 -0.89 -17.24 -4.66
CA ALA A 111 -2.00 -18.16 -4.93
C ALA A 111 -1.55 -19.62 -4.98
N GLN A 112 -0.33 -19.91 -5.44
CA GLN A 112 0.26 -21.24 -5.40
C GLN A 112 0.65 -21.64 -3.98
N GLU A 113 1.28 -20.76 -3.22
CA GLU A 113 1.67 -21.01 -1.82
C GLU A 113 0.45 -21.30 -0.93
N TRP A 114 -0.66 -20.59 -1.17
CA TRP A 114 -1.90 -20.71 -0.38
C TRP A 114 -3.00 -21.50 -1.09
N ALA A 115 -2.64 -22.35 -2.08
CA ALA A 115 -3.62 -23.07 -2.91
C ALA A 115 -4.65 -23.88 -2.10
N ASP A 116 -4.22 -24.51 -0.99
CA ASP A 116 -5.11 -25.28 -0.10
C ASP A 116 -6.13 -24.41 0.67
N TYR A 117 -5.92 -23.09 0.71
CA TYR A 117 -6.76 -22.13 1.42
C TYR A 117 -7.61 -21.25 0.50
N THR A 118 -7.42 -21.30 -0.82
CA THR A 118 -8.18 -20.45 -1.75
C THR A 118 -9.45 -21.11 -2.24
N TYR A 119 -10.58 -20.45 -1.99
CA TYR A 119 -11.91 -20.83 -2.50
C TYR A 119 -12.07 -20.32 -3.95
N ASP A 120 -12.76 -21.08 -4.80
CA ASP A 120 -13.05 -20.68 -6.18
C ASP A 120 -14.07 -19.54 -6.23
N LEU A 121 -13.63 -18.37 -6.63
CA LEU A 121 -14.43 -17.15 -6.77
C LEU A 121 -15.06 -16.97 -8.15
N SER A 122 -14.96 -17.95 -9.07
CA SER A 122 -15.47 -17.85 -10.45
C SER A 122 -16.95 -17.47 -10.55
N ASP A 123 -17.77 -17.96 -9.61
CA ASP A 123 -19.22 -17.70 -9.56
C ASP A 123 -19.58 -16.58 -8.56
N SER A 124 -18.60 -15.91 -7.96
CA SER A 124 -18.84 -14.85 -6.97
C SER A 124 -19.34 -13.55 -7.58
N ALA A 125 -20.06 -12.75 -6.78
CA ALA A 125 -20.42 -11.38 -7.13
C ALA A 125 -19.16 -10.51 -7.38
N LEU A 126 -18.09 -10.70 -6.60
CA LEU A 126 -16.81 -10.02 -6.79
C LEU A 126 -16.28 -10.18 -8.21
N TYR A 127 -16.13 -11.43 -8.64
CA TYR A 127 -15.64 -11.70 -9.99
C TYR A 127 -16.61 -11.21 -11.06
N SER A 128 -17.93 -11.33 -10.83
CA SER A 128 -18.97 -10.84 -11.76
C SER A 128 -18.84 -9.33 -12.01
N HIS A 129 -18.68 -8.53 -10.95
CA HIS A 129 -18.59 -7.06 -10.99
C HIS A 129 -17.21 -6.52 -11.40
N LEU A 130 -16.16 -7.37 -11.44
CA LEU A 130 -14.82 -6.94 -11.83
C LEU A 130 -14.82 -6.43 -13.29
N THR A 131 -14.38 -5.18 -13.50
CA THR A 131 -14.42 -4.51 -14.81
C THR A 131 -13.43 -5.09 -15.82
N ASP A 132 -12.25 -5.50 -15.33
CA ASP A 132 -11.22 -6.16 -16.11
C ASP A 132 -10.86 -7.51 -15.45
N LYS A 133 -11.20 -8.60 -16.12
CA LYS A 133 -10.98 -9.97 -15.61
C LYS A 133 -9.48 -10.31 -15.46
N SER A 134 -8.58 -9.58 -16.10
CA SER A 134 -7.14 -9.74 -15.92
C SER A 134 -6.65 -9.28 -14.54
N LEU A 135 -7.48 -8.56 -13.78
CA LEU A 135 -7.25 -8.19 -12.38
C LEU A 135 -7.69 -9.27 -11.39
N ALA A 136 -7.91 -10.49 -11.84
CA ALA A 136 -8.10 -11.67 -11.00
C ALA A 136 -6.90 -12.61 -11.13
N ILE A 137 -6.59 -13.31 -10.05
CA ILE A 137 -5.55 -14.33 -10.06
C ILE A 137 -6.20 -15.69 -10.31
N GLU A 138 -5.85 -16.29 -11.45
CA GLU A 138 -6.20 -17.67 -11.78
C GLU A 138 -5.08 -18.62 -11.32
N ASN A 139 -5.44 -19.66 -10.58
CA ASN A 139 -4.54 -20.72 -10.19
C ASN A 139 -5.23 -22.07 -10.33
N ASP A 140 -4.64 -23.01 -11.09
CA ASP A 140 -5.15 -24.37 -11.32
C ASP A 140 -6.60 -24.46 -11.77
N GLY A 141 -7.07 -23.46 -12.54
CA GLY A 141 -8.41 -23.43 -13.13
C GLY A 141 -9.50 -22.88 -12.23
N ILE A 142 -9.14 -22.29 -11.07
CA ILE A 142 -10.04 -21.52 -10.21
C ILE A 142 -9.63 -20.04 -10.19
N ILE A 143 -10.57 -19.16 -9.87
CA ILE A 143 -10.29 -17.76 -9.52
C ILE A 143 -9.93 -17.71 -8.04
N ALA A 144 -8.64 -17.74 -7.74
CA ALA A 144 -8.10 -17.78 -6.38
C ALA A 144 -8.19 -16.44 -5.65
N GLY A 145 -8.19 -15.32 -6.39
CA GLY A 145 -8.30 -13.98 -5.83
C GLY A 145 -8.85 -12.97 -6.80
N VAL A 146 -9.55 -11.96 -6.28
CA VAL A 146 -10.13 -10.85 -7.06
C VAL A 146 -9.60 -9.53 -6.53
N ALA A 147 -9.02 -8.70 -7.40
CA ALA A 147 -8.51 -7.39 -7.01
C ALA A 147 -9.57 -6.55 -6.30
N ASN A 148 -9.20 -5.99 -5.15
CA ASN A 148 -10.06 -5.09 -4.40
C ASN A 148 -9.76 -3.62 -4.64
N CYS A 149 -8.53 -3.30 -5.04
CA CYS A 149 -8.14 -1.97 -5.48
C CYS A 149 -7.15 -2.06 -6.64
N TYR A 150 -7.02 -0.94 -7.32
CA TYR A 150 -6.10 -0.72 -8.42
C TYR A 150 -5.33 0.56 -8.10
N GLU A 151 -4.02 0.49 -8.12
CA GLU A 151 -3.16 1.53 -7.56
C GLU A 151 -2.10 1.99 -8.55
N CYS A 152 -1.54 3.15 -8.29
CA CYS A 152 -0.37 3.63 -9.01
C CYS A 152 0.70 4.15 -8.05
N TYR A 153 1.95 4.12 -8.51
CA TYR A 153 3.04 4.78 -7.83
C TYR A 153 3.92 5.58 -8.79
N GLY A 154 4.62 6.53 -8.21
CA GLY A 154 5.49 7.44 -8.92
C GLY A 154 6.28 8.30 -7.96
N LEU A 155 6.58 9.53 -8.37
CA LEU A 155 7.07 10.59 -7.50
C LEU A 155 5.90 11.52 -7.16
N ILE A 156 5.52 11.56 -5.90
CA ILE A 156 4.66 12.62 -5.36
C ILE A 156 5.52 13.88 -5.29
N TYR A 157 5.02 15.00 -5.76
CA TYR A 157 5.77 16.24 -5.76
C TYR A 157 4.90 17.43 -5.37
N ASN A 158 5.51 18.40 -4.72
CA ASN A 158 4.87 19.67 -4.38
C ASN A 158 4.93 20.63 -5.57
N LYS A 159 3.82 20.68 -6.35
CA LYS A 159 3.73 21.53 -7.54
C LYS A 159 3.72 23.02 -7.19
N THR A 160 3.24 23.40 -6.02
CA THR A 160 3.21 24.80 -5.57
C THR A 160 4.62 25.28 -5.24
N ILE A 161 5.43 24.46 -4.56
CA ILE A 161 6.85 24.78 -4.32
C ILE A 161 7.63 24.83 -5.62
N LEU A 162 7.42 23.85 -6.54
CA LEU A 162 8.09 23.88 -7.84
C LEU A 162 7.70 25.10 -8.69
N GLN A 163 6.43 25.48 -8.71
CA GLN A 163 5.99 26.67 -9.41
C GLN A 163 6.61 27.94 -8.79
N ASN A 164 6.65 28.01 -7.46
CA ASN A 164 7.28 29.12 -6.74
C ASN A 164 8.80 29.22 -7.03
N TYR A 165 9.50 28.08 -7.09
CA TYR A 165 10.90 27.98 -7.51
C TYR A 165 11.08 28.56 -8.92
N ILE A 166 10.25 28.18 -9.89
CA ILE A 166 10.30 28.68 -11.28
C ILE A 166 10.06 30.20 -11.33
N ASP A 167 9.08 30.69 -10.59
CA ASP A 167 8.62 32.08 -10.69
C ASP A 167 9.52 33.07 -9.96
N ASN A 168 10.19 32.67 -8.88
CA ASN A 168 10.86 33.59 -7.96
C ASN A 168 12.36 33.37 -7.78
N TYR A 169 12.90 32.20 -8.13
CA TYR A 169 14.34 31.95 -8.05
C TYR A 169 14.99 32.14 -9.42
N GLU A 170 15.82 33.21 -9.57
CA GLU A 170 16.45 33.57 -10.86
C GLU A 170 17.39 32.46 -11.41
N GLY A 171 17.82 31.52 -10.56
CA GLY A 171 18.69 30.41 -10.92
C GLY A 171 17.94 29.14 -11.38
N ALA A 172 16.60 29.17 -11.44
CA ALA A 172 15.78 27.99 -11.79
C ALA A 172 16.21 27.37 -13.12
N VAL A 173 16.44 26.06 -13.14
CA VAL A 173 16.95 25.32 -14.31
C VAL A 173 15.85 24.89 -15.27
N ILE A 174 14.58 25.11 -14.91
CA ILE A 174 13.39 24.88 -15.74
C ILE A 174 12.51 26.13 -15.76
N SER A 175 11.67 26.26 -16.79
CA SER A 175 10.70 27.35 -16.95
C SER A 175 9.24 26.88 -16.84
N SER A 176 9.01 25.56 -16.79
CA SER A 176 7.73 24.93 -16.56
C SER A 176 7.93 23.57 -15.88
N ILE A 177 6.99 23.17 -15.03
CA ILE A 177 6.99 21.82 -14.41
C ILE A 177 6.92 20.74 -15.50
N ASP A 178 6.25 20.98 -16.60
CA ASP A 178 6.11 20.04 -17.73
C ASP A 178 7.45 19.69 -18.40
N GLU A 179 8.52 20.47 -18.17
CA GLU A 179 9.87 20.14 -18.64
C GLU A 179 10.49 18.95 -17.88
N ILE A 180 9.94 18.60 -16.69
CA ILE A 180 10.34 17.41 -15.96
C ILE A 180 9.61 16.21 -16.59
N ASP A 181 10.05 15.78 -17.76
CA ASP A 181 9.49 14.66 -18.52
C ASP A 181 10.50 13.53 -18.79
N ASN A 182 11.68 13.63 -18.17
CA ASN A 182 12.77 12.66 -18.26
C ASN A 182 13.70 12.73 -17.05
N PHE A 183 14.52 11.68 -16.86
CA PHE A 183 15.45 11.55 -15.73
C PHE A 183 16.48 12.68 -15.67
N ASP A 184 17.05 13.10 -16.80
CA ASP A 184 18.10 14.12 -16.82
C ASP A 184 17.58 15.47 -16.32
N THR A 185 16.36 15.86 -16.72
CA THR A 185 15.72 17.09 -16.25
C THR A 185 15.34 16.99 -14.77
N LEU A 186 14.75 15.85 -14.32
CA LEU A 186 14.46 15.62 -12.91
C LEU A 186 15.73 15.74 -12.06
N LYS A 187 16.82 15.10 -12.50
CA LYS A 187 18.11 15.16 -11.84
C LYS A 187 18.63 16.58 -11.73
N ALA A 188 18.61 17.34 -12.82
CA ALA A 188 19.06 18.73 -12.83
C ALA A 188 18.28 19.60 -11.83
N VAL A 189 16.95 19.40 -11.74
CA VAL A 189 16.09 20.13 -10.79
C VAL A 189 16.42 19.74 -9.34
N CYS A 190 16.53 18.45 -9.03
CA CYS A 190 16.85 17.99 -7.68
C CYS A 190 18.24 18.47 -7.23
N GLU A 191 19.25 18.38 -8.11
CA GLU A 191 20.62 18.82 -7.81
C GLU A 191 20.70 20.34 -7.63
N ASP A 192 19.97 21.12 -8.45
CA ASP A 192 19.93 22.57 -8.31
C ASP A 192 19.25 23.01 -7.02
N ILE A 193 18.08 22.43 -6.69
CA ILE A 193 17.38 22.71 -5.43
C ILE A 193 18.29 22.37 -4.25
N ASN A 194 18.85 21.16 -4.23
CA ASN A 194 19.68 20.70 -3.11
C ASN A 194 20.96 21.56 -2.92
N SER A 195 21.53 22.05 -4.02
CA SER A 195 22.75 22.87 -3.98
C SER A 195 22.50 24.33 -3.57
N ASN A 196 21.27 24.81 -3.71
CA ASN A 196 20.91 26.23 -3.55
C ASN A 196 19.79 26.45 -2.54
N ILE A 197 19.55 25.51 -1.60
CA ILE A 197 18.43 25.53 -0.64
C ILE A 197 18.27 26.88 0.03
N ASP A 198 19.34 27.45 0.61
CA ASP A 198 19.28 28.73 1.33
C ASP A 198 18.80 29.88 0.43
N ALA A 199 19.32 29.97 -0.80
CA ALA A 199 18.90 30.99 -1.76
C ALA A 199 17.49 30.80 -2.26
N ILE A 200 17.06 29.58 -2.44
CA ILE A 200 15.68 29.24 -2.84
C ILE A 200 14.72 29.57 -1.71
N ASN A 201 15.03 29.19 -0.47
CA ASN A 201 14.23 29.53 0.70
C ASN A 201 14.06 31.04 0.85
N GLU A 202 15.16 31.82 0.66
CA GLU A 202 15.08 33.27 0.71
C GLU A 202 14.21 33.85 -0.42
N ALA A 203 14.38 33.36 -1.66
CA ALA A 203 13.67 33.87 -2.82
C ALA A 203 12.18 33.49 -2.83
N CYS A 204 11.86 32.26 -2.41
CA CYS A 204 10.54 31.66 -2.48
C CYS A 204 9.74 31.73 -1.16
N GLY A 205 10.40 32.04 -0.04
CA GLY A 205 9.79 32.03 1.28
C GLY A 205 9.41 30.61 1.75
N THR A 206 10.23 29.61 1.39
CA THR A 206 10.08 28.21 1.76
C THR A 206 11.00 27.82 2.91
N GLU A 207 10.80 26.63 3.47
CA GLU A 207 11.62 26.06 4.57
C GLU A 207 12.22 24.71 4.13
N LEU A 208 12.64 24.59 2.86
CA LEU A 208 13.23 23.37 2.32
C LEU A 208 14.49 22.98 3.08
N THR A 209 14.65 21.70 3.39
CA THR A 209 15.86 21.09 3.94
C THR A 209 16.54 20.17 2.93
N GLU A 210 15.79 19.73 1.92
CA GLU A 210 16.23 18.79 0.88
C GLU A 210 15.38 18.92 -0.39
N ALA A 211 15.83 18.32 -1.50
CA ALA A 211 15.03 18.22 -2.69
C ALA A 211 14.12 16.97 -2.66
N PHE A 212 14.64 15.86 -2.14
CA PHE A 212 13.99 14.56 -2.15
C PHE A 212 13.89 13.97 -0.74
N ALA A 213 12.66 13.72 -0.26
CA ALA A 213 12.42 12.98 0.97
C ALA A 213 12.52 11.48 0.69
N SER A 214 13.52 10.79 1.25
CA SER A 214 13.69 9.36 1.07
C SER A 214 13.20 8.56 2.27
N SER A 215 12.46 7.49 1.99
CA SER A 215 12.21 6.45 2.98
C SER A 215 13.48 5.66 3.28
N GLY A 216 13.48 4.92 4.41
CA GLY A 216 14.60 4.09 4.83
C GLY A 216 14.70 2.74 4.10
N LEU A 217 15.82 2.05 4.37
CA LEU A 217 16.05 0.67 3.90
C LEU A 217 15.67 -0.39 4.95
N ASP A 218 15.01 0.00 6.02
CA ASP A 218 14.46 -0.93 7.01
C ASP A 218 13.35 -1.82 6.43
N SER A 219 13.00 -2.90 7.14
CA SER A 219 12.05 -3.90 6.65
C SER A 219 10.63 -3.37 6.43
N GLY A 220 10.22 -2.28 7.09
CA GLY A 220 8.92 -1.65 6.91
C GLY A 220 8.88 -0.66 5.73
N SER A 221 10.05 -0.22 5.22
CA SER A 221 10.13 0.86 4.22
C SER A 221 10.76 0.45 2.90
N ASN A 222 11.62 -0.56 2.88
CA ASN A 222 12.47 -0.92 1.73
C ASN A 222 11.71 -1.46 0.51
N TRP A 223 10.45 -1.86 0.67
CA TRP A 223 9.60 -2.33 -0.44
C TRP A 223 9.44 -1.25 -1.54
N ARG A 224 9.57 0.02 -1.19
CA ARG A 224 9.57 1.12 -2.16
C ARG A 224 10.72 1.01 -3.15
N PHE A 225 11.84 0.43 -2.74
CA PHE A 225 13.05 0.30 -3.57
C PHE A 225 13.22 -1.11 -4.12
N SER A 226 13.03 -2.15 -3.30
CA SER A 226 13.12 -3.56 -3.71
C SER A 226 11.92 -4.06 -4.51
N GLY A 227 10.76 -3.44 -4.36
CA GLY A 227 9.55 -3.68 -5.15
C GLY A 227 9.41 -2.65 -6.26
N HIS A 228 9.04 -1.42 -5.87
CA HIS A 228 8.60 -0.41 -6.83
C HIS A 228 9.72 0.07 -7.77
N LEU A 229 10.86 0.54 -7.22
CA LEU A 229 11.96 1.01 -8.08
C LEU A 229 12.59 -0.15 -8.86
N ALA A 230 12.82 -1.30 -8.21
CA ALA A 230 13.31 -2.51 -8.87
C ALA A 230 12.32 -3.06 -9.91
N GLY A 231 11.02 -2.91 -9.65
CA GLY A 231 9.95 -3.30 -10.56
C GLY A 231 10.00 -2.58 -11.91
N ILE A 232 10.49 -1.33 -11.95
CA ILE A 232 10.69 -0.61 -13.21
C ILE A 232 11.84 -1.23 -14.02
N ALA A 233 12.93 -1.61 -13.37
CA ALA A 233 14.03 -2.33 -14.03
C ALA A 233 13.56 -3.68 -14.60
N LEU A 234 12.76 -4.44 -13.83
CA LEU A 234 12.16 -5.70 -14.28
C LEU A 234 11.20 -5.50 -15.45
N TYR A 235 10.34 -4.45 -15.38
CA TYR A 235 9.41 -4.13 -16.46
C TYR A 235 10.12 -3.96 -17.81
N TYR A 236 11.18 -3.16 -17.86
CA TYR A 236 11.91 -2.94 -19.11
C TYR A 236 12.63 -4.20 -19.57
N GLU A 237 13.20 -4.98 -18.65
CA GLU A 237 13.85 -6.25 -18.98
C GLU A 237 12.85 -7.29 -19.52
N PHE A 238 11.67 -7.42 -18.90
CA PHE A 238 10.62 -8.33 -19.36
C PHE A 238 10.02 -7.89 -20.69
N LYS A 239 9.84 -6.58 -20.88
CA LYS A 239 9.39 -6.00 -22.16
C LYS A 239 10.36 -6.32 -23.29
N ASP A 240 11.66 -6.17 -23.06
CA ASP A 240 12.69 -6.50 -24.07
C ASP A 240 12.78 -7.99 -24.33
N ALA A 241 12.60 -8.81 -23.31
CA ALA A 241 12.56 -10.28 -23.44
C ALA A 241 11.28 -10.77 -24.13
N GLY A 242 10.22 -9.93 -24.21
CA GLY A 242 8.93 -10.30 -24.76
C GLY A 242 8.19 -11.35 -23.91
N CYS A 243 8.48 -11.41 -22.62
CA CYS A 243 7.76 -12.27 -21.67
C CYS A 243 6.56 -11.53 -21.03
N ASP A 244 5.79 -12.30 -20.26
CA ASP A 244 4.68 -11.71 -19.49
C ASP A 244 5.22 -10.72 -18.44
N LEU A 245 4.65 -9.52 -18.40
CA LEU A 245 5.13 -8.43 -17.53
C LEU A 245 4.81 -8.65 -16.05
N ILE A 246 3.82 -9.49 -15.74
CA ILE A 246 3.37 -9.78 -14.37
C ILE A 246 3.85 -11.14 -13.89
N ALA A 247 3.85 -12.16 -14.78
CA ALA A 247 4.35 -13.50 -14.43
C ALA A 247 5.88 -13.60 -14.51
N GLY A 248 6.53 -12.73 -15.27
CA GLY A 248 7.97 -12.68 -15.39
C GLY A 248 8.61 -13.90 -16.05
N GLN A 249 9.85 -14.19 -15.68
CA GLN A 249 10.65 -15.31 -16.19
C GLN A 249 11.65 -15.81 -15.15
N GLY A 250 12.12 -17.05 -15.31
CA GLY A 250 12.98 -17.73 -14.35
C GLY A 250 14.37 -17.11 -14.14
N THR A 251 14.83 -16.28 -15.05
CA THR A 251 16.13 -15.63 -14.96
C THR A 251 16.02 -14.17 -15.37
N VAL A 252 16.72 -13.31 -14.65
CA VAL A 252 16.90 -11.90 -14.98
C VAL A 252 18.40 -11.63 -15.20
N THR A 253 18.73 -10.63 -15.98
CA THR A 253 20.13 -10.26 -16.30
C THR A 253 20.58 -9.01 -15.58
N GLY A 254 19.64 -8.26 -15.00
CA GLY A 254 19.90 -6.95 -14.41
C GLY A 254 20.28 -5.89 -15.45
N ALA A 255 19.76 -6.01 -16.69
CA ALA A 255 20.10 -5.12 -17.80
C ALA A 255 19.85 -3.64 -17.48
N TYR A 256 18.89 -3.34 -16.63
CA TYR A 256 18.49 -1.98 -16.26
C TYR A 256 18.91 -1.56 -14.84
N LEU A 257 19.81 -2.31 -14.19
CA LEU A 257 20.30 -1.97 -12.84
C LEU A 257 21.20 -0.75 -12.81
N ASP A 258 21.82 -0.35 -13.91
CA ASP A 258 22.56 0.91 -13.97
C ASP A 258 21.61 2.11 -14.01
N ASN A 259 20.41 1.96 -14.58
CA ASN A 259 19.34 2.96 -14.51
C ASN A 259 18.77 3.06 -13.09
N PHE A 260 18.49 1.92 -12.46
CA PHE A 260 18.14 1.88 -11.02
C PHE A 260 19.17 2.63 -10.18
N LYS A 261 20.47 2.35 -10.38
CA LYS A 261 21.56 3.01 -9.67
C LYS A 261 21.50 4.53 -9.82
N ASN A 262 21.28 5.03 -11.03
CA ASN A 262 21.24 6.46 -11.29
C ASN A 262 20.09 7.14 -10.51
N VAL A 263 18.91 6.52 -10.47
CA VAL A 263 17.76 7.02 -9.70
C VAL A 263 18.05 6.93 -8.20
N TRP A 264 18.59 5.80 -7.73
CA TRP A 264 18.94 5.59 -6.34
C TRP A 264 20.01 6.59 -5.86
N ASP A 265 21.07 6.79 -6.63
CA ASP A 265 22.13 7.77 -6.30
C ASP A 265 21.58 9.21 -6.25
N LEU A 266 20.60 9.54 -7.10
CA LEU A 266 19.92 10.82 -7.04
C LEU A 266 19.17 10.99 -5.72
N TYR A 267 18.36 10.00 -5.32
CA TYR A 267 17.64 10.04 -4.05
C TYR A 267 18.59 10.23 -2.87
N VAL A 268 19.64 9.38 -2.79
CA VAL A 268 20.64 9.45 -1.71
C VAL A 268 21.39 10.78 -1.67
N SER A 269 21.73 11.35 -2.83
CA SER A 269 22.54 12.57 -2.90
C SER A 269 21.75 13.87 -2.67
N THR A 270 20.42 13.81 -2.78
CA THR A 270 19.52 14.98 -2.65
C THR A 270 18.56 14.88 -1.47
N SER A 271 18.73 13.88 -0.62
CA SER A 271 18.05 13.73 0.67
C SER A 271 18.93 14.26 1.82
N ALA A 272 18.30 14.82 2.85
CA ALA A 272 18.98 15.35 4.02
C ALA A 272 19.63 14.25 4.87
N ALA A 273 19.02 13.09 4.94
CA ALA A 273 19.55 11.93 5.67
C ALA A 273 19.90 10.77 4.73
N ASN A 274 20.82 9.90 5.18
CA ASN A 274 21.21 8.73 4.42
C ASN A 274 20.16 7.62 4.61
N PRO A 275 19.48 7.13 3.54
CA PRO A 275 18.45 6.10 3.63
C PRO A 275 18.88 4.79 4.32
N ALA A 276 20.16 4.44 4.27
CA ALA A 276 20.68 3.24 4.94
C ALA A 276 20.66 3.36 6.48
N THR A 277 20.56 4.57 7.02
CA THR A 277 20.54 4.83 8.46
C THR A 277 19.16 5.25 8.97
N LEU A 278 18.16 5.30 8.08
CA LEU A 278 16.80 5.63 8.41
C LEU A 278 16.01 4.36 8.78
N ASP A 279 15.09 4.50 9.70
CA ASP A 279 14.03 3.52 9.94
C ASP A 279 12.68 4.24 10.05
N SER A 280 11.59 3.52 9.80
CA SER A 280 10.22 4.06 9.80
C SER A 280 9.76 4.59 11.17
N GLY A 281 10.49 4.29 12.24
CA GLY A 281 10.20 4.78 13.59
C GLY A 281 10.87 6.12 13.91
N THR A 282 11.90 6.50 13.17
CA THR A 282 12.72 7.70 13.46
C THR A 282 12.65 8.77 12.38
N TYR A 283 12.22 8.40 11.16
CA TYR A 283 12.23 9.29 10.02
C TYR A 283 11.07 8.99 9.08
N ASN A 284 10.27 9.99 8.79
CA ASN A 284 9.05 9.87 7.98
C ASN A 284 9.10 10.84 6.80
N ALA A 285 9.45 10.32 5.62
CA ALA A 285 9.51 11.08 4.38
C ALA A 285 8.15 11.71 3.97
N GLU A 286 7.04 11.07 4.30
CA GLU A 286 5.69 11.63 4.16
C GLU A 286 5.55 12.93 4.97
N GLN A 287 6.05 12.92 6.22
CA GLN A 287 5.99 14.09 7.11
C GLN A 287 6.83 15.25 6.56
N GLU A 288 8.03 15.00 6.02
CA GLU A 288 8.88 16.04 5.42
C GLU A 288 8.20 16.70 4.23
N LEU A 289 7.58 15.89 3.34
CA LEU A 289 6.77 16.43 2.25
C LEU A 289 5.55 17.22 2.79
N GLY A 290 4.84 16.68 3.79
CA GLY A 290 3.67 17.30 4.41
C GLY A 290 3.97 18.60 5.16
N LEU A 291 5.18 18.76 5.66
CA LEU A 291 5.66 19.99 6.28
C LEU A 291 6.31 20.98 5.28
N GLY A 292 6.40 20.60 4.00
CA GLY A 292 6.99 21.44 2.96
C GLY A 292 8.52 21.54 3.06
N GLU A 293 9.17 20.58 3.72
CA GLU A 293 10.61 20.50 3.89
C GLU A 293 11.32 19.84 2.70
N ALA A 294 10.57 19.09 1.86
CA ALA A 294 11.01 18.44 0.63
C ALA A 294 10.09 18.76 -0.54
N VAL A 295 10.59 18.54 -1.76
CA VAL A 295 9.83 18.76 -3.01
C VAL A 295 9.31 17.46 -3.57
N PHE A 296 10.08 16.37 -3.52
CA PHE A 296 9.80 15.07 -4.12
C PHE A 296 9.80 13.95 -3.10
N TYR A 297 8.91 12.96 -3.29
CA TYR A 297 8.80 11.75 -2.47
C TYR A 297 8.35 10.57 -3.32
N GLN A 298 9.07 9.44 -3.31
CA GLN A 298 8.63 8.24 -4.02
C GLN A 298 7.63 7.46 -3.18
N ASN A 299 6.38 7.43 -3.62
CA ASN A 299 5.35 6.58 -3.04
C ASN A 299 4.17 6.40 -4.00
N GLY A 300 3.05 5.86 -3.53
CA GLY A 300 1.87 5.58 -4.33
C GLY A 300 0.66 6.45 -3.99
N ASP A 301 -0.42 6.20 -4.70
CA ASP A 301 -1.67 6.94 -4.54
C ASP A 301 -2.39 6.67 -3.22
N TRP A 302 -2.05 5.61 -2.49
CA TRP A 302 -2.49 5.36 -1.11
C TRP A 302 -2.09 6.47 -0.14
N GLU A 303 -0.99 7.18 -0.39
CA GLU A 303 -0.56 8.34 0.43
C GLU A 303 -1.50 9.54 0.35
N TYR A 304 -2.38 9.60 -0.65
CA TYR A 304 -3.31 10.72 -0.79
C TYR A 304 -4.18 10.93 0.45
N SER A 305 -4.56 9.85 1.12
CA SER A 305 -5.35 9.90 2.35
C SER A 305 -4.61 10.60 3.50
N ALA A 306 -3.30 10.45 3.60
CA ALA A 306 -2.49 11.11 4.61
C ALA A 306 -2.51 12.64 4.46
N PHE A 307 -2.46 13.14 3.22
CA PHE A 307 -2.49 14.58 2.91
C PHE A 307 -3.89 15.20 2.94
N THR A 308 -4.93 14.39 2.97
CA THR A 308 -6.32 14.85 3.14
C THR A 308 -6.81 14.73 4.59
N ASN A 309 -6.06 14.08 5.46
CA ASN A 309 -6.39 13.91 6.87
C ASN A 309 -5.91 15.14 7.71
N PRO A 310 -6.82 15.96 8.25
CA PRO A 310 -6.44 17.14 9.02
C PRO A 310 -5.74 16.82 10.35
N ASP A 311 -5.88 15.58 10.85
CA ASP A 311 -5.30 15.16 12.13
C ASP A 311 -3.79 14.93 12.02
N ASN A 312 -3.23 14.77 10.81
CA ASN A 312 -1.79 14.65 10.59
C ASN A 312 -1.03 15.97 10.82
N GLY A 313 -1.75 17.09 10.81
CA GLY A 313 -1.16 18.42 11.09
C GLY A 313 -0.21 18.91 10.01
N TYR A 314 -0.30 18.41 8.78
CA TYR A 314 0.48 18.87 7.64
C TYR A 314 0.09 20.29 7.25
N ILE A 315 1.07 21.07 6.78
CA ILE A 315 0.85 22.43 6.28
C ILE A 315 0.68 22.47 4.76
N VAL A 316 1.08 21.39 4.08
CA VAL A 316 0.90 21.22 2.64
C VAL A 316 -0.50 20.65 2.40
N GLU A 317 -1.28 21.34 1.61
CA GLU A 317 -2.61 20.86 1.22
C GLU A 317 -2.50 19.80 0.12
N ALA A 318 -3.38 18.80 0.13
CA ALA A 318 -3.41 17.79 -0.94
C ALA A 318 -3.51 18.41 -2.35
N SER A 319 -4.14 19.59 -2.46
CA SER A 319 -4.23 20.36 -3.70
C SER A 319 -2.88 20.92 -4.19
N ASP A 320 -1.87 21.02 -3.33
CA ASP A 320 -0.51 21.46 -3.68
C ASP A 320 0.33 20.32 -4.26
N LEU A 321 -0.15 19.10 -4.11
CA LEU A 321 0.56 17.90 -4.54
C LEU A 321 0.06 17.39 -5.88
N SER A 322 0.92 16.64 -6.56
CA SER A 322 0.61 15.86 -7.76
C SER A 322 1.57 14.67 -7.84
N MET A 323 1.41 13.82 -8.85
CA MET A 323 2.26 12.65 -9.05
C MET A 323 2.81 12.64 -10.49
N MET A 324 4.09 12.30 -10.63
CA MET A 324 4.77 12.09 -11.90
C MET A 324 5.43 10.72 -11.97
N PRO A 325 5.75 10.19 -13.18
CA PRO A 325 6.48 8.94 -13.30
C PRO A 325 7.84 8.98 -12.57
N ILE A 326 8.31 7.81 -12.10
CA ILE A 326 9.72 7.63 -11.77
C ILE A 326 10.46 7.51 -13.09
N TYR A 327 10.96 8.63 -13.60
CA TYR A 327 11.73 8.63 -14.84
C TYR A 327 13.01 7.84 -14.67
N PHE A 328 13.20 6.85 -15.54
CA PHE A 328 14.21 5.82 -15.37
C PHE A 328 15.38 5.93 -16.36
N GLY A 329 15.33 6.93 -17.24
CA GLY A 329 16.32 7.12 -18.31
C GLY A 329 16.15 6.11 -19.45
N VAL A 330 14.94 5.56 -19.63
CA VAL A 330 14.61 4.59 -20.68
C VAL A 330 13.22 4.93 -21.25
N ASP A 331 13.17 5.39 -22.49
CA ASP A 331 11.90 5.77 -23.15
C ASP A 331 11.03 6.74 -22.31
N ASP A 332 11.66 7.57 -21.47
CA ASP A 332 10.99 8.43 -20.47
C ASP A 332 9.89 9.30 -21.09
N GLU A 333 10.11 9.76 -22.34
CA GLU A 333 9.12 10.54 -23.07
C GLU A 333 7.82 9.78 -23.37
N LYS A 334 7.81 8.47 -23.20
CA LYS A 334 6.63 7.59 -23.38
C LYS A 334 6.13 7.00 -22.06
N GLN A 335 6.90 7.17 -21.00
CA GLN A 335 6.60 6.55 -19.72
C GLN A 335 5.47 7.29 -19.00
N GLY A 336 4.47 6.53 -18.53
CA GLY A 336 3.46 6.92 -17.56
C GLY A 336 3.77 6.43 -16.16
N LEU A 337 2.80 6.55 -15.25
CA LEU A 337 2.92 6.04 -13.90
C LEU A 337 3.02 4.51 -13.89
N ALA A 338 3.61 3.96 -12.86
CA ALA A 338 3.56 2.54 -12.59
C ALA A 338 2.18 2.17 -12.02
N VAL A 339 1.52 1.17 -12.61
CA VAL A 339 0.11 0.88 -12.36
C VAL A 339 -0.10 -0.62 -12.22
N GLY A 340 -0.89 -1.03 -11.23
CA GLY A 340 -1.18 -2.43 -10.97
C GLY A 340 -1.93 -2.67 -9.67
N THR A 341 -1.85 -3.89 -9.17
CA THR A 341 -2.39 -4.28 -7.86
C THR A 341 -1.60 -5.45 -7.29
N GLU A 342 -1.51 -5.50 -5.97
CA GLU A 342 -1.08 -6.66 -5.18
C GLU A 342 -2.12 -6.98 -4.09
N ASN A 343 -3.32 -6.43 -4.23
CA ASN A 343 -4.40 -6.51 -3.25
C ASN A 343 -5.57 -7.30 -3.84
N HIS A 344 -5.51 -8.63 -3.75
CA HIS A 344 -6.59 -9.49 -4.19
C HIS A 344 -7.22 -10.16 -2.98
N TRP A 345 -8.51 -9.98 -2.78
CA TRP A 345 -9.24 -10.76 -1.78
C TRP A 345 -9.31 -12.22 -2.21
N ALA A 346 -8.86 -13.08 -1.32
CA ALA A 346 -9.07 -14.51 -1.34
C ALA A 346 -10.01 -14.91 -0.20
N VAL A 347 -10.83 -15.93 -0.41
CA VAL A 347 -11.73 -16.49 0.59
C VAL A 347 -11.19 -17.84 1.04
N ASN A 348 -11.20 -18.09 2.36
CA ASN A 348 -10.63 -19.29 2.95
C ASN A 348 -11.51 -20.51 2.68
N ALA A 349 -11.04 -21.42 1.81
CA ALA A 349 -11.72 -22.68 1.49
C ALA A 349 -11.80 -23.67 2.68
N GLN A 350 -11.01 -23.44 3.74
CA GLN A 350 -11.02 -24.29 4.95
C GLN A 350 -12.01 -23.82 6.01
N ALA A 351 -12.67 -22.67 5.81
CA ALA A 351 -13.73 -22.19 6.67
C ALA A 351 -14.98 -23.07 6.56
N SER A 352 -15.91 -22.96 7.50
CA SER A 352 -17.20 -23.63 7.37
C SER A 352 -17.98 -23.08 6.17
N GLN A 353 -18.93 -23.86 5.63
CA GLN A 353 -19.73 -23.38 4.51
C GLN A 353 -20.57 -22.16 4.91
N GLU A 354 -21.04 -22.11 6.15
CA GLU A 354 -21.78 -20.99 6.71
C GLU A 354 -20.91 -19.72 6.76
N ASP A 355 -19.63 -19.83 7.13
CA ASP A 355 -18.70 -18.71 7.16
C ASP A 355 -18.30 -18.28 5.74
N ILE A 356 -18.12 -19.20 4.80
CA ILE A 356 -17.87 -18.89 3.38
C ILE A 356 -19.06 -18.11 2.79
N ASP A 357 -20.29 -18.59 3.02
CA ASP A 357 -21.51 -17.94 2.50
C ASP A 357 -21.67 -16.53 3.12
N ALA A 358 -21.44 -16.39 4.43
CA ALA A 358 -21.45 -15.09 5.11
C ALA A 358 -20.36 -14.15 4.57
N THR A 359 -19.18 -14.68 4.30
CA THR A 359 -18.04 -13.93 3.74
C THR A 359 -18.34 -13.42 2.33
N LEU A 360 -18.88 -14.26 1.46
CA LEU A 360 -19.26 -13.87 0.10
C LEU A 360 -20.37 -12.81 0.11
N ALA A 361 -21.35 -12.94 1.00
CA ALA A 361 -22.41 -11.96 1.17
C ALA A 361 -21.88 -10.62 1.71
N PHE A 362 -20.94 -10.65 2.66
CA PHE A 362 -20.28 -9.45 3.16
C PHE A 362 -19.51 -8.74 2.04
N LEU A 363 -18.68 -9.45 1.28
CA LEU A 363 -17.91 -8.88 0.18
C LEU A 363 -18.80 -8.31 -0.94
N GLU A 364 -19.91 -9.00 -1.28
CA GLU A 364 -20.91 -8.46 -2.21
C GLU A 364 -21.53 -7.16 -1.67
N TRP A 365 -21.91 -7.14 -0.39
CA TRP A 365 -22.44 -5.94 0.25
C TRP A 365 -21.41 -4.78 0.24
N VAL A 366 -20.14 -5.06 0.52
CA VAL A 366 -19.07 -4.06 0.47
C VAL A 366 -18.98 -3.38 -0.90
N ILE A 367 -19.10 -4.14 -2.00
CA ILE A 367 -18.96 -3.59 -3.35
C ILE A 367 -20.26 -3.07 -3.96
N THR A 368 -21.42 -3.29 -3.33
CA THR A 368 -22.74 -2.92 -3.92
C THR A 368 -23.53 -1.95 -3.07
N SER A 369 -23.38 -1.95 -1.72
CA SER A 369 -24.11 -1.05 -0.85
C SER A 369 -23.56 0.39 -0.92
N ASP A 370 -24.37 1.35 -0.49
CA ASP A 370 -23.95 2.74 -0.38
C ASP A 370 -22.85 2.88 0.68
N GLU A 371 -22.99 2.21 1.82
CA GLU A 371 -22.04 2.23 2.93
C GLU A 371 -20.68 1.64 2.54
N GLY A 372 -20.67 0.48 1.88
CA GLY A 372 -19.45 -0.18 1.45
C GLY A 372 -18.70 0.62 0.40
N ARG A 373 -19.40 1.13 -0.63
CA ARG A 373 -18.80 1.95 -1.69
C ARG A 373 -18.28 3.29 -1.15
N ASP A 374 -19.01 3.91 -0.21
CA ASP A 374 -18.53 5.13 0.45
C ASP A 374 -17.26 4.89 1.26
N ALA A 375 -17.25 3.79 2.04
CA ALA A 375 -16.07 3.41 2.82
C ALA A 375 -14.84 3.19 1.92
N ILE A 376 -14.96 2.38 0.87
CA ILE A 376 -13.84 2.10 -0.05
C ILE A 376 -13.34 3.40 -0.72
N THR A 377 -14.25 4.20 -1.28
CA THR A 377 -13.86 5.36 -2.10
C THR A 377 -13.50 6.59 -1.27
N ASN A 378 -14.34 6.96 -0.30
CA ASN A 378 -14.23 8.24 0.38
C ASN A 378 -13.49 8.17 1.72
N GLN A 379 -13.57 7.03 2.43
CA GLN A 379 -12.90 6.88 3.73
C GLN A 379 -11.52 6.24 3.59
N MET A 380 -11.40 5.20 2.76
CA MET A 380 -10.12 4.52 2.49
C MET A 380 -9.35 5.15 1.33
N GLY A 381 -10.00 5.94 0.46
CA GLY A 381 -9.36 6.59 -0.69
C GLY A 381 -8.95 5.63 -1.81
N LEU A 382 -9.47 4.40 -1.82
CA LEU A 382 -9.07 3.36 -2.77
C LEU A 382 -9.79 3.53 -4.13
N THR A 383 -9.13 3.11 -5.19
CA THR A 383 -9.72 2.99 -6.53
C THR A 383 -10.13 1.54 -6.76
N ALA A 384 -11.43 1.24 -6.56
CA ALA A 384 -11.96 -0.11 -6.71
C ALA A 384 -12.21 -0.47 -8.18
N PRO A 385 -11.84 -1.69 -8.64
CA PRO A 385 -11.97 -2.11 -10.04
C PRO A 385 -13.35 -2.72 -10.37
N PHE A 386 -14.41 -2.33 -9.67
CA PHE A 386 -15.75 -2.87 -9.88
C PHE A 386 -16.67 -1.89 -10.62
N ASP A 387 -17.58 -2.41 -11.45
CA ASP A 387 -18.53 -1.62 -12.26
C ASP A 387 -19.58 -0.86 -11.42
N THR A 388 -19.69 -1.20 -10.14
CA THR A 388 -20.54 -0.53 -9.15
C THR A 388 -19.98 0.81 -8.64
N PHE A 389 -18.68 1.07 -8.84
CA PHE A 389 -18.00 2.28 -8.36
C PHE A 389 -18.04 3.39 -9.41
N THR A 390 -19.21 3.98 -9.57
CA THR A 390 -19.46 5.06 -10.54
C THR A 390 -20.17 6.25 -9.89
N GLY A 391 -20.19 7.39 -10.53
CA GLY A 391 -20.84 8.60 -10.04
C GLY A 391 -20.18 9.10 -8.75
N ASP A 392 -20.96 9.16 -7.67
CA ASP A 392 -20.49 9.67 -6.36
C ASP A 392 -19.46 8.75 -5.70
N TYR A 393 -19.38 7.48 -6.16
CA TYR A 393 -18.44 6.46 -5.69
C TYR A 393 -17.25 6.25 -6.63
N ALA A 394 -17.10 7.05 -7.68
CA ALA A 394 -15.86 7.07 -8.46
C ALA A 394 -14.71 7.61 -7.60
N SER A 395 -13.51 7.03 -7.75
CA SER A 395 -12.33 7.48 -7.00
C SER A 395 -12.11 8.99 -7.14
N LYS A 396 -11.89 9.67 -6.01
CA LYS A 396 -11.57 11.10 -5.89
C LYS A 396 -10.09 11.33 -5.63
N ASN A 397 -9.31 10.28 -5.62
CA ASN A 397 -7.87 10.33 -5.40
C ASN A 397 -7.19 11.07 -6.57
N ALA A 398 -6.64 12.24 -6.28
CA ALA A 398 -6.02 13.09 -7.30
C ALA A 398 -4.72 12.48 -7.85
N PHE A 399 -4.02 11.65 -7.06
CA PHE A 399 -2.83 10.94 -7.54
C PHE A 399 -3.22 9.83 -8.53
N ALA A 400 -4.23 9.01 -8.19
CA ALA A 400 -4.76 8.00 -9.10
C ALA A 400 -5.28 8.60 -10.42
N ALA A 401 -5.87 9.80 -10.38
CA ALA A 401 -6.35 10.50 -11.56
C ALA A 401 -5.25 10.86 -12.57
N MET A 402 -3.98 10.94 -12.11
CA MET A 402 -2.83 11.20 -12.97
C MET A 402 -2.57 10.07 -13.97
N VAL A 403 -2.97 8.83 -13.70
CA VAL A 403 -2.92 7.72 -14.66
C VAL A 403 -3.65 8.08 -15.95
N ASN A 404 -4.87 8.59 -15.79
CA ASN A 404 -5.69 9.02 -16.95
C ASN A 404 -5.07 10.25 -17.65
N THR A 405 -4.46 11.17 -16.91
CA THR A 405 -3.80 12.35 -17.45
C THR A 405 -2.63 11.95 -18.34
N TYR A 406 -1.74 11.08 -17.87
CA TYR A 406 -0.63 10.57 -18.66
C TYR A 406 -1.10 9.71 -19.84
N GLY A 407 -2.12 8.86 -19.64
CA GLY A 407 -2.72 8.07 -20.71
C GLY A 407 -3.30 8.94 -21.84
N ALA A 408 -4.01 10.04 -21.50
CA ALA A 408 -4.53 11.00 -22.48
C ALA A 408 -3.43 11.75 -23.22
N ALA A 409 -2.26 11.93 -22.60
CA ALA A 409 -1.05 12.47 -23.23
C ALA A 409 -0.28 11.44 -24.08
N GLY A 410 -0.80 10.21 -24.23
CA GLY A 410 -0.19 9.14 -25.02
C GLY A 410 0.96 8.41 -24.33
N LYS A 411 1.12 8.58 -23.02
CA LYS A 411 2.12 7.85 -22.22
C LYS A 411 1.60 6.43 -21.90
N THR A 412 2.53 5.50 -21.73
CA THR A 412 2.24 4.10 -21.42
C THR A 412 2.53 3.84 -19.95
N SER A 413 1.56 3.28 -19.22
CA SER A 413 1.77 2.85 -17.84
C SER A 413 2.82 1.73 -17.75
N VAL A 414 3.61 1.75 -16.69
CA VAL A 414 4.55 0.69 -16.33
C VAL A 414 3.79 -0.34 -15.51
N ALA A 415 3.75 -1.60 -15.97
CA ALA A 415 3.12 -2.67 -15.22
C ALA A 415 3.93 -3.01 -13.95
N TRP A 416 3.25 -3.50 -12.91
CA TRP A 416 3.89 -3.89 -11.65
C TRP A 416 4.64 -5.23 -11.79
N SER A 417 5.74 -5.21 -12.55
CA SER A 417 6.55 -6.40 -12.84
C SER A 417 7.24 -7.00 -11.60
N PHE A 418 7.26 -6.28 -10.49
CA PHE A 418 7.73 -6.84 -9.21
C PHE A 418 6.82 -7.96 -8.68
N ASN A 419 5.57 -8.07 -9.14
CA ASN A 419 4.66 -9.19 -8.80
C ASN A 419 5.21 -10.55 -9.27
N ALA A 420 6.16 -10.55 -10.21
CA ALA A 420 6.88 -11.75 -10.64
C ALA A 420 7.98 -12.20 -9.67
N THR A 421 8.30 -11.42 -8.64
CA THR A 421 9.44 -11.70 -7.75
C THR A 421 9.25 -13.01 -7.01
N PRO A 422 10.15 -13.99 -7.19
CA PRO A 422 10.05 -15.28 -6.51
C PRO A 422 10.41 -15.12 -5.03
N ALA A 423 9.69 -15.80 -4.13
CA ALA A 423 9.91 -15.76 -2.68
C ALA A 423 10.21 -14.32 -2.20
N VAL A 424 9.28 -13.41 -2.48
CA VAL A 424 9.47 -11.93 -2.46
C VAL A 424 10.17 -11.41 -1.19
N ASP A 425 9.85 -11.92 -0.01
CA ASP A 425 10.45 -11.43 1.25
C ASP A 425 11.91 -11.84 1.38
N ASP A 426 12.25 -13.07 0.99
CA ASP A 426 13.62 -13.58 1.03
C ASP A 426 14.49 -12.90 -0.03
N TRP A 427 13.99 -12.81 -1.27
CA TRP A 427 14.68 -12.10 -2.34
C TRP A 427 14.92 -10.62 -1.99
N ARG A 428 13.90 -9.98 -1.44
CA ARG A 428 13.97 -8.58 -0.98
C ARG A 428 15.06 -8.40 0.07
N ALA A 429 15.13 -9.27 1.09
CA ALA A 429 16.14 -9.21 2.14
C ALA A 429 17.56 -9.36 1.57
N ASP A 430 17.75 -10.32 0.66
CA ASP A 430 19.05 -10.57 0.02
C ASP A 430 19.48 -9.44 -0.94
N PHE A 431 18.54 -8.75 -1.58
CA PHE A 431 18.82 -7.60 -2.44
C PHE A 431 19.09 -6.31 -1.63
N ILE A 432 18.35 -6.08 -0.55
CA ILE A 432 18.47 -4.86 0.27
C ILE A 432 19.75 -4.85 1.08
N ALA A 433 20.27 -5.99 1.53
CA ALA A 433 21.49 -6.06 2.31
C ALA A 433 22.69 -5.43 1.56
N PRO A 434 23.08 -5.86 0.35
CA PRO A 434 24.16 -5.21 -0.40
C PRO A 434 23.81 -3.78 -0.86
N LEU A 435 22.55 -3.43 -1.09
CA LEU A 435 22.14 -2.06 -1.38
C LEU A 435 22.40 -1.15 -0.18
N THR A 436 22.13 -1.61 1.03
CA THR A 436 22.44 -0.90 2.27
C THR A 436 23.96 -0.67 2.42
N GLU A 437 24.78 -1.72 2.23
CA GLU A 437 26.24 -1.60 2.26
C GLU A 437 26.77 -0.62 1.19
N TYR A 438 26.21 -0.66 -0.01
CA TYR A 438 26.55 0.29 -1.07
C TYR A 438 26.21 1.72 -0.66
N THR A 439 25.05 1.95 -0.10
CA THR A 439 24.56 3.26 0.33
C THR A 439 25.40 3.85 1.48
N GLU A 440 25.88 3.01 2.39
CA GLU A 440 26.84 3.36 3.45
C GLU A 440 28.29 3.56 2.93
N ARG A 441 28.51 3.34 1.62
CA ARG A 441 29.84 3.43 0.96
C ARG A 441 30.82 2.36 1.41
N GLY A 442 30.34 1.23 1.93
CA GLY A 442 31.13 0.06 2.31
C GLY A 442 31.13 -1.04 1.26
N GLY A 443 30.04 -1.16 0.50
CA GLY A 443 29.82 -2.17 -0.54
C GLY A 443 30.09 -1.68 -1.96
N SER A 444 30.06 -2.61 -2.91
CA SER A 444 30.17 -2.33 -4.34
C SER A 444 28.83 -2.44 -5.04
N TRP A 445 28.66 -1.73 -6.16
CA TRP A 445 27.47 -1.88 -7.00
C TRP A 445 27.40 -3.26 -7.65
N ASP A 446 28.54 -3.90 -7.90
CA ASP A 446 28.59 -5.26 -8.45
C ASP A 446 27.99 -6.30 -7.48
N ASP A 447 28.13 -6.11 -6.16
CA ASP A 447 27.50 -6.96 -5.16
C ASP A 447 25.98 -6.83 -5.20
N VAL A 448 25.46 -5.61 -5.39
CA VAL A 448 24.04 -5.34 -5.56
C VAL A 448 23.49 -6.04 -6.81
N LYS A 449 24.20 -5.93 -7.95
CA LYS A 449 23.83 -6.61 -9.20
C LYS A 449 23.83 -8.12 -9.04
N THR A 450 24.87 -8.65 -8.40
CA THR A 450 25.02 -10.10 -8.18
C THR A 450 23.85 -10.61 -7.34
N ALA A 451 23.54 -9.94 -6.25
CA ALA A 451 22.41 -10.33 -5.40
C ALA A 451 21.08 -10.30 -6.17
N PHE A 452 20.81 -9.23 -6.92
CA PHE A 452 19.59 -9.11 -7.71
C PHE A 452 19.39 -10.29 -8.68
N VAL A 453 20.44 -10.65 -9.42
CA VAL A 453 20.39 -11.66 -10.48
C VAL A 453 20.43 -13.09 -9.92
N ASP A 454 21.41 -13.37 -9.04
CA ASP A 454 21.67 -14.73 -8.58
C ASP A 454 20.58 -15.21 -7.63
N GLN A 455 20.06 -14.32 -6.75
CA GLN A 455 18.99 -14.67 -5.83
C GLN A 455 17.65 -14.80 -6.55
N TRP A 456 17.39 -14.04 -7.62
CA TRP A 456 16.21 -14.25 -8.45
C TRP A 456 16.17 -15.67 -9.02
N ALA A 457 17.25 -16.10 -9.67
CA ALA A 457 17.33 -17.45 -10.24
C ALA A 457 17.22 -18.54 -9.17
N TYR A 458 17.90 -18.34 -8.03
CA TYR A 458 17.87 -19.29 -6.92
C TYR A 458 16.44 -19.50 -6.36
N TYR A 459 15.74 -18.42 -6.05
CA TYR A 459 14.38 -18.51 -5.47
C TYR A 459 13.35 -18.97 -6.51
N TRP A 460 13.54 -18.60 -7.78
CA TRP A 460 12.70 -19.10 -8.85
C TRP A 460 12.80 -20.62 -8.99
N ASP A 461 14.02 -21.15 -9.02
CA ASP A 461 14.24 -22.59 -9.11
C ASP A 461 13.71 -23.32 -7.87
N LEU A 462 13.89 -22.75 -6.68
CA LEU A 462 13.38 -23.32 -5.43
C LEU A 462 11.85 -23.43 -5.42
N GLN A 463 11.16 -22.40 -5.88
CA GLN A 463 9.70 -22.34 -5.94
C GLN A 463 9.10 -23.28 -6.99
N ASN A 464 9.80 -23.48 -8.12
CA ASN A 464 9.33 -24.34 -9.22
C ASN A 464 9.86 -25.79 -9.13
N ALA A 465 10.65 -26.14 -8.12
CA ALA A 465 11.13 -27.49 -7.88
C ALA A 465 10.16 -28.34 -7.03
N GLN A 466 9.08 -27.77 -6.54
CA GLN A 466 8.02 -28.42 -5.76
C GLN A 466 6.90 -28.85 -6.70
#